data_17533d9a0f36c1053ce8ef27bfa03322
#
_entry.id   17533d9a0f36c1053ce8ef27bfa03322
#
_cell.length_a   1.000
_cell.length_b   1.000
_cell.length_c   1.000
_cell.angle_alpha   90.00
_cell.angle_beta   90.00
_cell.angle_gamma   90.00
#
_symmetry.space_group_name_H-M   'P 1'
#
loop_
_entity.id
_entity.type
_entity.pdbx_description
1 polymer ?
#
loop_
_entity_poly.entity_id
_entity_poly.type
_entity_poly.pdbx_seq_one_letter_code
_entity_poly.pdbx_strand_id
1 'polypeptide(L)'
;MPNNSIQSYLSKRFRILLSGDPDGIPPWLKDVEASDTPGLYLPDEAPWVAHADLATLVGGIRALLMQALHPGSLTGVANHSRYKADPLGRLSGTIRWLTVTTFASTISVSIEADRVNQMHKRVKGTYKTSSGESKDYRAADPDLLRWVHIAFMESFLRCHQLYSSRPLPGGADAYIRLWSKSVLPLGLTEVPMSEAELLEELKRYQPELIVNDTTREVIRWIKNPPLPKT
;
A
#
# COMPACT_ATOMS: atom_id res chain seq x y z
N MET A 1 -7.43 13.39 35.15
CA MET A 1 -7.62 13.76 33.74
C MET A 1 -8.80 12.99 33.20
N PRO A 2 -9.90 13.63 32.88
CA PRO A 2 -11.04 12.93 32.33
C PRO A 2 -10.76 12.79 30.83
N ASN A 3 -10.22 11.69 30.46
CA ASN A 3 -10.21 11.40 29.05
C ASN A 3 -10.21 9.92 28.85
N ASN A 4 -10.89 9.50 27.86
CA ASN A 4 -10.52 8.38 27.00
C ASN A 4 -11.57 7.31 26.79
N SER A 5 -12.74 7.35 27.39
CA SER A 5 -13.73 6.33 27.01
C SER A 5 -14.18 6.49 25.55
N ILE A 6 -14.45 7.72 25.09
CA ILE A 6 -14.90 7.97 23.71
C ILE A 6 -13.73 7.81 22.73
N GLN A 7 -12.56 8.43 23.01
CA GLN A 7 -11.40 8.31 22.14
C GLN A 7 -10.88 6.87 22.09
N SER A 8 -10.83 6.18 23.21
CA SER A 8 -10.44 4.77 23.28
C SER A 8 -11.44 3.88 22.52
N TYR A 9 -12.75 4.13 22.68
CA TYR A 9 -13.79 3.44 21.94
C TYR A 9 -13.65 3.67 20.43
N LEU A 10 -13.52 4.92 19.98
CA LEU A 10 -13.35 5.25 18.56
C LEU A 10 -12.07 4.64 18.00
N SER A 11 -10.96 4.69 18.72
CA SER A 11 -9.70 4.08 18.32
C SER A 11 -9.81 2.55 18.22
N LYS A 12 -10.52 1.91 19.15
CA LYS A 12 -10.77 0.46 19.07
C LYS A 12 -11.63 0.12 17.85
N ARG A 13 -12.74 0.84 17.63
CA ARG A 13 -13.61 0.63 16.46
C ARG A 13 -12.83 0.81 15.15
N PHE A 14 -11.99 1.82 15.09
CA PHE A 14 -11.15 2.09 13.92
C PHE A 14 -10.15 0.97 13.67
N ARG A 15 -9.48 0.48 14.72
CA ARG A 15 -8.57 -0.67 14.60
C ARG A 15 -9.28 -1.94 14.13
N ILE A 16 -10.45 -2.26 14.69
CA ILE A 16 -11.28 -3.38 14.27
C ILE A 16 -11.59 -3.26 12.77
N LEU A 17 -12.03 -2.08 12.33
CA LEU A 17 -12.38 -1.82 10.94
C LEU A 17 -11.19 -2.01 10.00
N LEU A 18 -10.03 -1.48 10.36
CA LEU A 18 -8.83 -1.51 9.50
C LEU A 18 -8.10 -2.85 9.52
N SER A 19 -8.09 -3.54 10.65
CA SER A 19 -7.37 -4.81 10.79
C SER A 19 -8.19 -6.01 10.34
N GLY A 20 -9.52 -5.90 10.34
CA GLY A 20 -10.42 -7.03 10.13
C GLY A 20 -10.44 -8.02 11.30
N ASP A 21 -9.81 -7.68 12.42
CA ASP A 21 -9.74 -8.49 13.63
C ASP A 21 -10.81 -8.06 14.64
N PRO A 22 -11.55 -9.00 15.28
CA PRO A 22 -12.66 -8.65 16.19
C PRO A 22 -12.24 -7.78 17.38
N ASP A 23 -11.00 -7.91 17.83
CA ASP A 23 -10.44 -7.14 18.94
C ASP A 23 -9.65 -5.92 18.48
N GLY A 24 -9.41 -5.78 17.17
CA GLY A 24 -8.56 -4.75 16.58
C GLY A 24 -7.07 -4.96 16.88
N ILE A 25 -6.68 -6.19 17.21
CA ILE A 25 -5.32 -6.60 17.53
C ILE A 25 -5.03 -7.92 16.79
N PRO A 26 -4.85 -7.86 15.47
CA PRO A 26 -4.58 -9.05 14.71
C PRO A 26 -3.27 -9.72 15.15
N PRO A 27 -3.16 -11.07 15.07
CA PRO A 27 -1.99 -11.80 15.57
C PRO A 27 -0.65 -11.26 15.07
N TRP A 28 -0.58 -10.83 13.81
CA TRP A 28 0.65 -10.28 13.21
C TRP A 28 1.10 -8.94 13.81
N LEU A 29 0.22 -8.22 14.51
CA LEU A 29 0.60 -6.97 15.18
C LEU A 29 1.53 -7.23 16.37
N LYS A 30 1.39 -8.39 17.01
CA LYS A 30 2.32 -8.83 18.08
C LYS A 30 3.74 -9.00 17.57
N ASP A 31 3.90 -9.43 16.31
CA ASP A 31 5.20 -9.58 15.67
C ASP A 31 5.89 -8.23 15.42
N VAL A 32 5.11 -7.15 15.34
CA VAL A 32 5.63 -5.78 15.23
C VAL A 32 6.19 -5.28 16.57
N GLU A 33 5.53 -5.66 17.69
CA GLU A 33 5.86 -5.18 19.03
C GLU A 33 6.99 -5.99 19.71
N ALA A 34 7.20 -7.24 19.30
CA ALA A 34 7.94 -8.23 20.10
C ALA A 34 9.42 -8.39 19.72
N SER A 35 9.97 -7.59 18.80
CA SER A 35 11.31 -7.88 18.27
C SER A 35 12.37 -6.88 18.71
N ASP A 36 13.44 -7.38 19.34
CA ASP A 36 14.70 -6.64 19.59
C ASP A 36 15.57 -6.50 18.33
N THR A 37 15.18 -7.13 17.22
CA THR A 37 15.92 -7.06 15.95
C THR A 37 15.54 -5.78 15.21
N PRO A 38 16.52 -5.03 14.67
CA PRO A 38 16.24 -3.81 13.91
C PRO A 38 15.31 -4.04 12.72
N GLY A 39 14.45 -3.05 12.46
CA GLY A 39 13.62 -2.99 11.25
C GLY A 39 14.39 -2.46 10.03
N LEU A 40 13.66 -2.25 8.94
CA LEU A 40 14.21 -1.58 7.74
C LEU A 40 14.48 -0.09 7.97
N TYR A 41 13.78 0.51 8.93
CA TYR A 41 13.82 1.95 9.23
C TYR A 41 13.90 2.19 10.73
N LEU A 42 14.55 3.30 11.09
CA LEU A 42 14.59 3.81 12.45
C LEU A 42 13.38 4.73 12.72
N PRO A 43 12.95 4.92 13.99
CA PRO A 43 11.80 5.75 14.34
C PRO A 43 11.85 7.21 13.91
N ASP A 44 13.04 7.75 13.66
CA ASP A 44 13.31 9.11 13.19
C ASP A 44 13.57 9.20 11.68
N GLU A 45 13.50 8.10 10.95
CA GLU A 45 13.64 8.10 9.49
C GLU A 45 12.33 8.42 8.77
N ALA A 46 12.45 8.98 7.56
CA ALA A 46 11.32 9.48 6.79
C ALA A 46 10.17 8.48 6.56
N PRO A 47 10.38 7.19 6.22
CA PRO A 47 9.28 6.24 6.08
C PRO A 47 8.52 5.99 7.38
N TRP A 48 9.23 5.89 8.51
CA TRP A 48 8.60 5.73 9.81
C TRP A 48 7.71 6.93 10.16
N VAL A 49 8.24 8.14 10.01
CA VAL A 49 7.51 9.39 10.29
C VAL A 49 6.30 9.53 9.38
N ALA A 50 6.46 9.25 8.08
CA ALA A 50 5.37 9.33 7.12
C ALA A 50 4.23 8.35 7.45
N HIS A 51 4.58 7.09 7.67
CA HIS A 51 3.58 6.03 7.82
C HIS A 51 2.93 5.97 9.21
N ALA A 52 3.55 6.58 10.21
CA ALA A 52 2.94 6.79 11.52
C ALA A 52 1.94 7.95 11.55
N ASP A 53 1.84 8.74 10.48
CA ASP A 53 0.93 9.88 10.38
C ASP A 53 -0.44 9.47 9.82
N LEU A 54 -1.51 10.16 10.25
CA LEU A 54 -2.86 9.93 9.73
C LEU A 54 -3.00 10.24 8.24
N ALA A 55 -2.13 11.10 7.67
CA ALA A 55 -2.06 11.38 6.25
C ALA A 55 -1.86 10.10 5.40
N THR A 56 -1.22 9.06 5.97
CA THR A 56 -1.04 7.76 5.33
C THR A 56 -2.37 7.05 5.00
N LEU A 57 -3.42 7.27 5.77
CA LEU A 57 -4.74 6.70 5.46
C LEU A 57 -5.30 7.29 4.17
N VAL A 58 -5.18 8.61 3.99
CA VAL A 58 -5.57 9.30 2.75
C VAL A 58 -4.65 8.86 1.60
N GLY A 59 -3.35 8.75 1.86
CA GLY A 59 -2.36 8.23 0.92
C GLY A 59 -2.68 6.82 0.44
N GLY A 60 -3.11 5.94 1.34
CA GLY A 60 -3.54 4.58 1.00
C GLY A 60 -4.74 4.54 0.05
N ILE A 61 -5.77 5.36 0.30
CA ILE A 61 -6.92 5.48 -0.61
C ILE A 61 -6.46 6.00 -1.98
N ARG A 62 -5.63 7.06 -2.00
CA ARG A 62 -5.09 7.62 -3.23
C ARG A 62 -4.25 6.60 -4.00
N ALA A 63 -3.43 5.81 -3.32
CA ALA A 63 -2.63 4.75 -3.93
C ALA A 63 -3.49 3.68 -4.61
N LEU A 64 -4.58 3.26 -3.98
CA LEU A 64 -5.53 2.31 -4.59
C LEU A 64 -6.19 2.89 -5.84
N LEU A 65 -6.53 4.18 -5.85
CA LEU A 65 -7.06 4.87 -7.02
C LEU A 65 -6.01 4.93 -8.15
N MET A 66 -4.76 5.27 -7.85
CA MET A 66 -3.67 5.26 -8.81
C MET A 66 -3.38 3.86 -9.35
N GLN A 67 -3.29 2.86 -8.46
CA GLN A 67 -3.11 1.47 -8.85
C GLN A 67 -4.13 1.01 -9.89
N ALA A 68 -5.39 1.43 -9.74
CA ALA A 68 -6.50 1.07 -10.63
C ALA A 68 -6.40 1.69 -12.03
N LEU A 69 -5.52 2.64 -12.26
CA LEU A 69 -5.33 3.24 -13.60
C LEU A 69 -4.55 2.33 -14.55
N HIS A 70 -3.69 1.45 -14.05
CA HIS A 70 -2.96 0.50 -14.88
C HIS A 70 -3.80 -0.75 -15.14
N PRO A 71 -4.13 -1.08 -16.41
CA PRO A 71 -5.10 -2.13 -16.72
C PRO A 71 -4.67 -3.53 -16.24
N GLY A 72 -3.38 -3.85 -16.28
CA GLY A 72 -2.85 -5.13 -15.77
C GLY A 72 -2.99 -5.24 -14.25
N SER A 73 -2.66 -4.17 -13.52
CA SER A 73 -2.81 -4.12 -12.07
C SER A 73 -4.29 -4.19 -11.66
N LEU A 74 -5.15 -3.43 -12.35
CA LEU A 74 -6.60 -3.44 -12.12
C LEU A 74 -7.19 -4.83 -12.36
N THR A 75 -6.83 -5.48 -13.47
CA THR A 75 -7.34 -6.83 -13.80
C THR A 75 -6.91 -7.85 -12.77
N GLY A 76 -5.67 -7.79 -12.28
CA GLY A 76 -5.19 -8.63 -11.19
C GLY A 76 -6.04 -8.48 -9.92
N VAL A 77 -6.36 -7.26 -9.54
CA VAL A 77 -7.23 -6.99 -8.39
C VAL A 77 -8.67 -7.45 -8.66
N ALA A 78 -9.22 -7.14 -9.83
CA ALA A 78 -10.61 -7.45 -10.16
C ALA A 78 -10.90 -8.97 -10.20
N ASN A 79 -9.96 -9.75 -10.73
CA ASN A 79 -10.16 -11.19 -10.95
C ASN A 79 -9.72 -12.07 -9.77
N HIS A 80 -8.76 -11.62 -8.96
CA HIS A 80 -8.15 -12.45 -7.92
C HIS A 80 -8.37 -11.93 -6.50
N SER A 81 -8.94 -10.74 -6.33
CA SER A 81 -9.23 -10.17 -5.02
C SER A 81 -10.74 -10.23 -4.74
N ARG A 82 -11.09 -10.56 -3.50
CA ARG A 82 -12.49 -10.50 -3.03
C ARG A 82 -12.91 -9.07 -2.63
N TYR A 83 -12.33 -8.02 -3.24
CA TYR A 83 -12.58 -6.66 -2.81
C TYR A 83 -14.06 -6.25 -2.78
N LYS A 84 -14.90 -6.81 -3.67
CA LYS A 84 -16.35 -6.56 -3.68
C LYS A 84 -17.08 -7.27 -2.53
N ALA A 85 -16.67 -8.50 -2.20
CA ALA A 85 -17.30 -9.31 -1.17
C ALA A 85 -16.71 -9.06 0.22
N ASP A 86 -15.40 -8.74 0.29
CA ASP A 86 -14.67 -8.52 1.53
C ASP A 86 -13.68 -7.34 1.36
N PRO A 87 -14.22 -6.10 1.34
CA PRO A 87 -13.42 -4.90 1.18
C PRO A 87 -12.40 -4.70 2.31
N LEU A 88 -12.84 -4.99 3.52
CA LEU A 88 -12.01 -4.76 4.72
C LEU A 88 -10.88 -5.79 4.80
N GLY A 89 -11.13 -7.06 4.47
CA GLY A 89 -10.07 -8.06 4.41
C GLY A 89 -9.03 -7.76 3.33
N ARG A 90 -9.45 -7.18 2.19
CA ARG A 90 -8.52 -6.71 1.16
C ARG A 90 -7.67 -5.54 1.66
N LEU A 91 -8.27 -4.57 2.32
CA LEU A 91 -7.59 -3.43 2.90
C LEU A 91 -6.62 -3.87 4.02
N SER A 92 -7.07 -4.77 4.90
CA SER A 92 -6.28 -5.34 5.99
C SER A 92 -4.97 -5.97 5.49
N GLY A 93 -5.00 -6.71 4.37
CA GLY A 93 -3.78 -7.27 3.78
C GLY A 93 -2.77 -6.21 3.33
N THR A 94 -3.25 -5.08 2.82
CA THR A 94 -2.40 -3.96 2.42
C THR A 94 -1.85 -3.20 3.64
N ILE A 95 -2.69 -2.99 4.63
CA ILE A 95 -2.29 -2.36 5.91
C ILE A 95 -1.24 -3.22 6.61
N ARG A 96 -1.44 -4.55 6.64
CA ARG A 96 -0.47 -5.48 7.20
C ARG A 96 0.90 -5.34 6.52
N TRP A 97 0.95 -5.37 5.17
CA TRP A 97 2.18 -5.15 4.42
C TRP A 97 2.87 -3.85 4.81
N LEU A 98 2.13 -2.74 4.77
CA LEU A 98 2.66 -1.41 5.10
C LEU A 98 3.18 -1.36 6.54
N THR A 99 2.40 -1.88 7.50
CA THR A 99 2.73 -1.84 8.94
C THR A 99 3.95 -2.70 9.24
N VAL A 100 3.98 -3.95 8.77
CA VAL A 100 5.11 -4.86 9.01
C VAL A 100 6.37 -4.32 8.35
N THR A 101 6.30 -3.86 7.11
CA THR A 101 7.47 -3.34 6.39
C THR A 101 8.04 -2.08 7.02
N THR A 102 7.18 -1.26 7.63
CA THR A 102 7.61 0.01 8.23
C THR A 102 8.12 -0.17 9.66
N PHE A 103 7.42 -0.97 10.48
CA PHE A 103 7.57 -0.93 11.92
C PHE A 103 8.12 -2.23 12.54
N ALA A 104 8.13 -3.34 11.79
CA ALA A 104 8.60 -4.61 12.32
C ALA A 104 10.07 -4.89 12.03
N SER A 105 10.58 -5.94 12.66
CA SER A 105 11.94 -6.42 12.41
C SER A 105 12.17 -6.87 10.97
N THR A 106 13.42 -6.87 10.52
CA THR A 106 13.80 -7.41 9.21
C THR A 106 13.40 -8.88 9.04
N ILE A 107 13.37 -9.66 10.12
CA ILE A 107 12.88 -11.05 10.10
C ILE A 107 11.39 -11.08 9.77
N SER A 108 10.57 -10.29 10.46
CA SER A 108 9.13 -10.20 10.20
C SER A 108 8.83 -9.70 8.79
N VAL A 109 9.63 -8.74 8.29
CA VAL A 109 9.54 -8.25 6.91
C VAL A 109 9.80 -9.37 5.90
N SER A 110 10.81 -10.21 6.13
CA SER A 110 11.11 -11.36 5.25
C SER A 110 9.95 -12.36 5.22
N ILE A 111 9.41 -12.71 6.37
CA ILE A 111 8.25 -13.63 6.49
C ILE A 111 7.03 -13.04 5.74
N GLU A 112 6.77 -11.76 5.90
CA GLU A 112 5.64 -11.09 5.24
C GLU A 112 5.86 -10.98 3.73
N ALA A 113 7.10 -10.74 3.27
CA ALA A 113 7.46 -10.75 1.86
C ALA A 113 7.24 -12.13 1.23
N ASP A 114 7.62 -13.19 1.92
CA ASP A 114 7.37 -14.57 1.46
C ASP A 114 5.87 -14.83 1.31
N ARG A 115 5.06 -14.39 2.28
CA ARG A 115 3.59 -14.49 2.20
C ARG A 115 3.04 -13.78 0.96
N VAL A 116 3.49 -12.55 0.70
CA VAL A 116 3.07 -11.75 -0.47
C VAL A 116 3.55 -12.40 -1.76
N ASN A 117 4.79 -12.87 -1.83
CA ASN A 117 5.34 -13.57 -2.99
C ASN A 117 4.56 -14.85 -3.31
N GLN A 118 4.17 -15.64 -2.31
CA GLN A 118 3.35 -16.84 -2.51
C GLN A 118 1.94 -16.48 -3.03
N MET A 119 1.37 -15.37 -2.59
CA MET A 119 0.10 -14.87 -3.11
C MET A 119 0.26 -14.44 -4.58
N HIS A 120 1.29 -13.66 -4.91
CA HIS A 120 1.54 -13.14 -6.25
C HIS A 120 1.78 -14.25 -7.28
N LYS A 121 2.41 -15.37 -6.91
CA LYS A 121 2.58 -16.54 -7.80
C LYS A 121 1.28 -17.09 -8.35
N ARG A 122 0.16 -16.92 -7.65
CA ARG A 122 -1.17 -17.42 -8.03
C ARG A 122 -1.96 -16.43 -8.89
N VAL A 123 -1.55 -15.15 -8.91
CA VAL A 123 -2.24 -14.07 -9.61
C VAL A 123 -1.63 -13.90 -10.99
N LYS A 124 -2.35 -14.42 -12.00
CA LYS A 124 -1.95 -14.35 -13.42
C LYS A 124 -3.19 -14.33 -14.31
N GLY A 125 -3.05 -13.82 -15.50
CA GLY A 125 -4.13 -13.76 -16.49
C GLY A 125 -3.75 -12.90 -17.68
N THR A 126 -4.75 -12.43 -18.40
CA THR A 126 -4.60 -11.53 -19.54
C THR A 126 -5.39 -10.24 -19.31
N TYR A 127 -4.91 -9.14 -19.86
CA TYR A 127 -5.61 -7.86 -19.86
C TYR A 127 -5.51 -7.18 -21.22
N LYS A 128 -6.36 -6.17 -21.46
CA LYS A 128 -6.24 -5.31 -22.64
C LYS A 128 -5.40 -4.09 -22.28
N THR A 129 -4.36 -3.84 -23.09
CA THR A 129 -3.52 -2.63 -23.00
C THR A 129 -4.31 -1.37 -23.37
N SER A 130 -3.69 -0.21 -23.22
CA SER A 130 -4.25 1.07 -23.70
C SER A 130 -4.48 1.09 -25.22
N SER A 131 -3.69 0.34 -25.97
CA SER A 131 -3.87 0.16 -27.44
C SER A 131 -4.93 -0.89 -27.80
N GLY A 132 -5.50 -1.61 -26.84
CA GLY A 132 -6.48 -2.67 -27.07
C GLY A 132 -5.88 -4.07 -27.32
N GLU A 133 -4.56 -4.20 -27.30
CA GLU A 133 -3.88 -5.49 -27.47
C GLU A 133 -4.06 -6.37 -26.22
N SER A 134 -4.08 -7.69 -26.41
CA SER A 134 -4.05 -8.64 -25.31
C SER A 134 -2.62 -8.84 -24.82
N LYS A 135 -2.40 -8.65 -23.50
CA LYS A 135 -1.10 -8.89 -22.85
C LYS A 135 -1.30 -9.79 -21.64
N ASP A 136 -0.45 -10.80 -21.52
CA ASP A 136 -0.41 -11.64 -20.32
C ASP A 136 0.21 -10.86 -19.15
N TYR A 137 -0.18 -11.19 -17.93
CA TYR A 137 0.41 -10.63 -16.71
C TYR A 137 0.56 -11.69 -15.62
N ARG A 138 1.51 -11.42 -14.76
CA ARG A 138 1.65 -12.05 -13.44
C ARG A 138 1.84 -10.94 -12.40
N ALA A 139 1.23 -11.07 -11.22
CA ALA A 139 1.40 -10.05 -10.18
C ALA A 139 2.86 -9.90 -9.70
N ALA A 140 3.69 -10.92 -9.94
CA ALA A 140 5.13 -10.90 -9.67
C ALA A 140 5.97 -10.28 -10.80
N ASP A 141 5.36 -9.83 -11.90
CA ASP A 141 6.12 -9.18 -12.98
C ASP A 141 6.74 -7.87 -12.47
N PRO A 142 8.05 -7.66 -12.67
CA PRO A 142 8.74 -6.50 -12.12
C PRO A 142 8.12 -5.16 -12.49
N ASP A 143 7.57 -5.06 -13.69
CA ASP A 143 6.92 -3.84 -14.18
C ASP A 143 5.63 -3.53 -13.41
N LEU A 144 4.78 -4.54 -13.14
CA LEU A 144 3.59 -4.37 -12.32
C LEU A 144 3.91 -4.11 -10.84
N LEU A 145 4.91 -4.79 -10.29
CA LEU A 145 5.39 -4.52 -8.92
C LEU A 145 5.89 -3.08 -8.80
N ARG A 146 6.66 -2.61 -9.80
CA ARG A 146 7.17 -1.24 -9.86
C ARG A 146 6.03 -0.22 -9.92
N TRP A 147 5.04 -0.42 -10.80
CA TRP A 147 3.88 0.45 -10.88
C TRP A 147 3.17 0.60 -9.52
N VAL A 148 2.87 -0.53 -8.87
CA VAL A 148 2.20 -0.52 -7.57
C VAL A 148 3.07 0.20 -6.53
N HIS A 149 4.38 -0.09 -6.49
CA HIS A 149 5.31 0.53 -5.56
C HIS A 149 5.35 2.06 -5.71
N ILE A 150 5.52 2.57 -6.95
CA ILE A 150 5.58 4.02 -7.19
C ILE A 150 4.24 4.70 -6.94
N ALA A 151 3.11 4.04 -7.21
CA ALA A 151 1.78 4.57 -6.91
C ALA A 151 1.58 4.76 -5.39
N PHE A 152 2.06 3.81 -4.58
CA PHE A 152 2.04 3.93 -3.12
C PHE A 152 3.05 4.97 -2.63
N MET A 153 4.28 4.92 -3.10
CA MET A 153 5.36 5.84 -2.74
C MET A 153 4.95 7.30 -2.95
N GLU A 154 4.48 7.63 -4.14
CA GLU A 154 4.04 8.98 -4.49
C GLU A 154 2.80 9.40 -3.69
N SER A 155 1.84 8.49 -3.51
CA SER A 155 0.62 8.80 -2.76
C SER A 155 0.89 9.10 -1.30
N PHE A 156 1.72 8.32 -0.62
CA PHE A 156 2.08 8.58 0.76
C PHE A 156 2.89 9.87 0.90
N LEU A 157 3.88 10.08 0.02
CA LEU A 157 4.68 11.29 0.01
C LEU A 157 3.81 12.55 -0.15
N ARG A 158 2.96 12.59 -1.17
CA ARG A 158 2.08 13.75 -1.45
C ARG A 158 1.06 13.99 -0.35
N CYS A 159 0.44 12.93 0.17
CA CYS A 159 -0.52 13.10 1.26
C CYS A 159 0.17 13.57 2.55
N HIS A 160 1.37 13.09 2.84
CA HIS A 160 2.15 13.60 3.98
C HIS A 160 2.48 15.09 3.80
N GLN A 161 3.00 15.48 2.63
CA GLN A 161 3.32 16.87 2.31
C GLN A 161 2.11 17.82 2.40
N LEU A 162 0.90 17.32 2.08
CA LEU A 162 -0.32 18.16 2.06
C LEU A 162 -1.06 18.19 3.39
N TYR A 163 -1.04 17.13 4.17
CA TYR A 163 -1.92 16.97 5.31
C TYR A 163 -1.20 16.78 6.64
N SER A 164 0.11 16.48 6.65
CA SER A 164 0.87 16.38 7.89
C SER A 164 1.48 17.75 8.25
N SER A 165 1.50 18.05 9.55
CA SER A 165 2.29 19.17 10.09
C SER A 165 3.74 18.76 10.43
N ARG A 166 4.07 17.48 10.33
CA ARG A 166 5.39 16.94 10.66
C ARG A 166 6.27 16.94 9.41
N PRO A 167 7.44 17.61 9.41
CA PRO A 167 8.36 17.54 8.27
C PRO A 167 8.93 16.12 8.14
N LEU A 168 9.20 15.71 6.91
CA LEU A 168 9.91 14.46 6.63
C LEU A 168 11.41 14.66 6.92
N PRO A 169 12.02 13.84 7.78
CA PRO A 169 13.47 13.88 8.00
C PRO A 169 14.23 13.63 6.69
N GLY A 170 15.08 14.58 6.30
CA GLY A 170 15.82 14.54 5.04
C GLY A 170 14.99 14.78 3.77
N GLY A 171 13.71 15.14 3.91
CA GLY A 171 12.84 15.52 2.80
C GLY A 171 12.34 14.37 1.91
N ALA A 172 11.83 14.74 0.72
CA ALA A 172 11.22 13.80 -0.23
C ALA A 172 12.22 12.73 -0.73
N ASP A 173 13.43 13.12 -1.10
CA ASP A 173 14.43 12.18 -1.60
C ASP A 173 14.86 11.16 -0.55
N ALA A 174 14.95 11.56 0.72
CA ALA A 174 15.25 10.63 1.81
C ALA A 174 14.12 9.62 1.99
N TYR A 175 12.86 10.07 1.92
CA TYR A 175 11.69 9.17 1.96
C TYR A 175 11.73 8.16 0.82
N ILE A 176 11.91 8.61 -0.42
CA ILE A 176 11.92 7.75 -1.62
C ILE A 176 13.04 6.72 -1.54
N ARG A 177 14.26 7.17 -1.28
CA ARG A 177 15.46 6.31 -1.17
C ARG A 177 15.32 5.27 -0.05
N LEU A 178 14.76 5.64 1.08
CA LEU A 178 14.59 4.71 2.19
C LEU A 178 13.44 3.74 1.91
N TRP A 179 12.29 4.25 1.42
CA TRP A 179 11.13 3.41 1.15
C TRP A 179 11.35 2.40 0.01
N SER A 180 12.32 2.65 -0.88
CA SER A 180 12.74 1.68 -1.91
C SER A 180 13.18 0.34 -1.32
N LYS A 181 13.70 0.33 -0.08
CA LYS A 181 14.10 -0.90 0.61
C LYS A 181 12.93 -1.86 0.85
N SER A 182 11.70 -1.35 0.94
CA SER A 182 10.50 -2.15 1.23
C SER A 182 10.21 -3.23 0.19
N VAL A 183 10.62 -3.05 -1.06
CA VAL A 183 10.31 -3.97 -2.16
C VAL A 183 11.46 -4.88 -2.56
N LEU A 184 12.65 -4.68 -1.99
CA LEU A 184 13.79 -5.58 -2.21
C LEU A 184 13.46 -7.04 -1.87
N PRO A 185 12.78 -7.36 -0.74
CA PRO A 185 12.39 -8.73 -0.43
C PRO A 185 11.33 -9.31 -1.39
N LEU A 186 10.66 -8.48 -2.19
CA LEU A 186 9.76 -8.92 -3.26
C LEU A 186 10.49 -9.19 -4.57
N GLY A 187 11.81 -8.96 -4.64
CA GLY A 187 12.64 -9.17 -5.81
C GLY A 187 12.69 -7.96 -6.76
N LEU A 188 12.18 -6.80 -6.36
CA LEU A 188 12.23 -5.58 -7.17
C LEU A 188 13.43 -4.72 -6.73
N THR A 189 14.41 -4.56 -7.61
CA THR A 189 15.66 -3.82 -7.35
C THR A 189 15.75 -2.48 -8.08
N GLU A 190 15.04 -2.36 -9.21
CA GLU A 190 15.04 -1.14 -10.01
C GLU A 190 13.83 -0.27 -9.65
N VAL A 191 14.04 0.71 -8.80
CA VAL A 191 13.01 1.64 -8.30
C VAL A 191 13.60 3.04 -8.19
N PRO A 192 12.79 4.11 -8.24
CA PRO A 192 13.28 5.47 -8.09
C PRO A 192 13.92 5.68 -6.73
N MET A 193 14.99 6.46 -6.71
CA MET A 193 15.77 6.80 -5.54
C MET A 193 15.71 8.31 -5.20
N SER A 194 15.03 9.10 -6.04
CA SER A 194 14.80 10.54 -5.87
C SER A 194 13.43 10.96 -6.37
N GLU A 195 12.96 12.14 -5.99
CA GLU A 195 11.67 12.68 -6.45
C GLU A 195 11.70 12.92 -7.98
N ALA A 196 12.85 13.32 -8.53
CA ALA A 196 13.02 13.48 -9.96
C ALA A 196 12.84 12.15 -10.70
N GLU A 197 13.48 11.07 -10.25
CA GLU A 197 13.34 9.74 -10.82
C GLU A 197 11.91 9.20 -10.67
N LEU A 198 11.26 9.44 -9.53
CA LEU A 198 9.86 9.06 -9.32
C LEU A 198 8.93 9.75 -10.33
N LEU A 199 9.14 11.03 -10.58
CA LEU A 199 8.37 11.77 -11.58
C LEU A 199 8.60 11.26 -13.01
N GLU A 200 9.83 10.90 -13.37
CA GLU A 200 10.13 10.29 -14.66
C GLU A 200 9.49 8.92 -14.83
N GLU A 201 9.52 8.07 -13.79
CA GLU A 201 8.82 6.78 -13.80
C GLU A 201 7.30 6.97 -13.96
N LEU A 202 6.69 7.91 -13.26
CA LEU A 202 5.27 8.22 -13.44
C LEU A 202 4.93 8.65 -14.87
N LYS A 203 5.79 9.48 -15.49
CA LYS A 203 5.64 9.86 -16.91
C LYS A 203 5.77 8.64 -17.84
N ARG A 204 6.72 7.75 -17.55
CA ARG A 204 6.92 6.52 -18.34
C ARG A 204 5.65 5.66 -18.37
N TYR A 205 4.92 5.55 -17.27
CA TYR A 205 3.68 4.78 -17.23
C TYR A 205 2.46 5.49 -17.85
N GLN A 206 2.48 6.81 -18.05
CA GLN A 206 1.31 7.56 -18.56
C GLN A 206 0.66 6.95 -19.81
N PRO A 207 1.41 6.50 -20.85
CA PRO A 207 0.80 5.89 -22.04
C PRO A 207 0.06 4.58 -21.77
N GLU A 208 0.38 3.89 -20.68
CA GLU A 208 -0.23 2.61 -20.31
C GLU A 208 -1.49 2.78 -19.46
N LEU A 209 -1.68 3.96 -18.85
CA LEU A 209 -2.79 4.24 -17.96
C LEU A 209 -4.08 4.49 -18.72
N ILE A 210 -5.16 3.86 -18.29
CA ILE A 210 -6.48 4.00 -18.91
C ILE A 210 -7.58 4.18 -17.86
N VAL A 211 -8.65 4.85 -18.27
CA VAL A 211 -9.90 4.97 -17.50
C VAL A 211 -11.02 4.36 -18.33
N ASN A 212 -11.21 3.06 -18.20
CA ASN A 212 -12.32 2.31 -18.82
C ASN A 212 -13.48 2.13 -17.82
N ASP A 213 -14.51 1.37 -18.20
CA ASP A 213 -15.69 1.16 -17.34
C ASP A 213 -15.35 0.39 -16.07
N THR A 214 -14.47 -0.60 -16.14
CA THR A 214 -13.97 -1.32 -14.96
C THR A 214 -13.22 -0.38 -14.02
N THR A 215 -12.37 0.50 -14.55
CA THR A 215 -11.68 1.52 -13.77
C THR A 215 -12.67 2.42 -13.04
N ARG A 216 -13.71 2.92 -13.78
CA ARG A 216 -14.75 3.77 -13.20
C ARG A 216 -15.58 3.06 -12.13
N GLU A 217 -15.88 1.78 -12.34
CA GLU A 217 -16.58 0.95 -11.35
C GLU A 217 -15.76 0.82 -10.06
N VAL A 218 -14.48 0.45 -10.17
CA VAL A 218 -13.59 0.30 -9.02
C VAL A 218 -13.37 1.63 -8.29
N ILE A 219 -13.20 2.74 -9.02
CA ILE A 219 -13.08 4.08 -8.42
C ILE A 219 -14.36 4.44 -7.64
N ARG A 220 -15.56 4.21 -8.21
CA ARG A 220 -16.82 4.45 -7.50
C ARG A 220 -16.93 3.61 -6.25
N TRP A 221 -16.49 2.36 -6.34
CA TRP A 221 -16.51 1.44 -5.21
C TRP A 221 -15.51 1.86 -4.10
N ILE A 222 -14.28 2.26 -4.45
CA ILE A 222 -13.29 2.76 -3.47
C ILE A 222 -13.82 4.01 -2.75
N LYS A 223 -14.50 4.91 -3.48
CA LYS A 223 -15.08 6.13 -2.91
C LYS A 223 -16.31 5.89 -2.03
N ASN A 224 -17.04 4.81 -2.27
CA ASN A 224 -18.27 4.45 -1.58
C ASN A 224 -18.30 2.96 -1.23
N PRO A 225 -17.38 2.50 -0.37
CA PRO A 225 -17.31 1.08 -0.02
C PRO A 225 -18.57 0.67 0.77
N PRO A 226 -19.08 -0.54 0.56
CA PRO A 226 -20.19 -1.08 1.36
C PRO A 226 -19.67 -1.44 2.76
N LEU A 227 -19.60 -0.44 3.64
CA LEU A 227 -19.19 -0.66 5.02
C LEU A 227 -20.30 -1.37 5.81
N PRO A 228 -19.96 -2.23 6.80
CA PRO A 228 -20.95 -2.82 7.69
C PRO A 228 -21.79 -1.72 8.34
N LYS A 229 -23.10 -1.88 8.37
CA LYS A 229 -23.99 -1.01 9.16
C LYS A 229 -23.60 -1.21 10.62
N THR A 230 -23.17 -0.14 11.27
CA THR A 230 -22.85 -0.11 12.72
C THR A 230 -24.12 -0.13 13.53
#